data_0d7894b6834d57342e9e579af4192fd3
#
_entry.id   0d7894b6834d57342e9e579af4192fd3
#
_cell.length_a   1.000
_cell.length_b   1.000
_cell.length_c   1.000
_cell.angle_alpha   90.00
_cell.angle_beta   90.00
_cell.angle_gamma   90.00
#
_symmetry.space_group_name_H-M   'P 1'
#
loop_
_entity.id
_entity.type
_entity.pdbx_description
1 polymer ?
#
loop_
_entity_poly.entity_id
_entity_poly.type
_entity_poly.pdbx_seq_one_letter_code
_entity_poly.pdbx_strand_id
1 'polypeptide(L)'
;MLKLFAAIAAAVMFGMPLVAHANNDSELQSIRNEIEQLKQSYEKRIEALEKRLKDAEAKAAQAEASASQAQTAAETASARPASANAFNPAVSVILEGTYQNLSQNPNTFRIGGFIPPQNEGVGERGFSLGDSELNFAANIDPYFKGNLTVSLQADNSVEVEEAWFQTLGLSHGLTAKGGRFFSGIGYLNEIHQHNWDFYNAPLAYQVFLGTGPIGNYSNDGVQLKWIAPTDLFMELGAEAGNGNNFPGNGDQNGVGTWALYDHVGGDIGDSYAYRGGISYLQAWPSNRQYSAFDAAGTPVINSFSGNSRLLIGDFVLKWAPHGNSTSTNFKLQGEYMYRIEKGILDFNSVSTTPVPGPYSSYQSGWYLQGVYQFMPRWRFGLRRDQLSSGTVNVGQVQYGILPPQDFPILLGYTPKRSTVMLDYSPSEFSRFRLQYAYDQSRPTGVDDNEWTLQYIFSLGSHGAHTF
;
A
#
# COMPACT_ATOMS: atom_id res chain seq x y z
N MET A 1 -14.12 -23.57 -19.65
CA MET A 1 -15.22 -23.19 -20.55
C MET A 1 -14.67 -22.39 -21.71
N LEU A 2 -14.10 -23.10 -22.67
CA LEU A 2 -13.51 -22.48 -23.86
C LEU A 2 -13.96 -23.27 -25.07
N LYS A 3 -15.18 -22.98 -25.55
CA LYS A 3 -15.75 -23.47 -26.83
C LYS A 3 -17.00 -22.64 -27.12
N LEU A 4 -16.82 -21.47 -27.70
CA LEU A 4 -17.90 -20.75 -28.40
C LEU A 4 -17.31 -19.61 -29.21
N PHE A 5 -16.79 -19.90 -30.40
CA PHE A 5 -16.66 -18.96 -31.52
C PHE A 5 -16.08 -19.71 -32.73
N ALA A 6 -16.88 -20.65 -33.21
CA ALA A 6 -16.63 -21.23 -34.54
C ALA A 6 -17.99 -21.79 -35.06
N ALA A 7 -18.81 -20.91 -35.57
CA ALA A 7 -19.93 -21.29 -36.45
C ALA A 7 -20.64 -19.99 -36.88
N ILE A 8 -20.36 -19.48 -38.05
CA ILE A 8 -21.26 -18.79 -38.98
C ILE A 8 -20.47 -18.60 -40.27
N ALA A 9 -20.53 -19.58 -41.14
CA ALA A 9 -20.33 -19.42 -42.57
C ALA A 9 -20.70 -20.72 -43.25
N ALA A 10 -21.98 -20.99 -43.40
CA ALA A 10 -22.51 -21.90 -44.41
C ALA A 10 -23.99 -21.63 -44.62
N ALA A 11 -24.34 -21.50 -45.87
CA ALA A 11 -25.68 -21.52 -46.48
C ALA A 11 -26.20 -20.16 -46.97
N VAL A 12 -26.00 -19.92 -48.24
CA VAL A 12 -27.10 -19.72 -49.19
C VAL A 12 -26.60 -20.07 -50.59
N MET A 13 -26.85 -21.31 -51.01
CA MET A 13 -26.94 -21.64 -52.42
C MET A 13 -28.42 -21.85 -52.75
N PHE A 14 -28.97 -20.98 -53.54
CA PHE A 14 -30.12 -21.34 -54.36
C PHE A 14 -29.96 -20.64 -55.74
N GLY A 15 -29.99 -21.48 -56.73
CA GLY A 15 -29.68 -21.14 -58.09
C GLY A 15 -30.84 -20.48 -58.84
N MET A 16 -30.47 -19.88 -59.92
CA MET A 16 -31.23 -19.80 -61.15
C MET A 16 -30.29 -19.66 -62.36
N PRO A 17 -30.67 -20.11 -63.56
CA PRO A 17 -29.74 -20.49 -64.59
C PRO A 17 -29.51 -19.43 -65.67
N LEU A 18 -28.34 -19.53 -66.28
CA LEU A 18 -27.95 -19.25 -67.65
C LEU A 18 -28.45 -18.00 -68.38
N VAL A 19 -27.50 -17.14 -68.74
CA VAL A 19 -27.19 -16.91 -70.18
C VAL A 19 -25.69 -16.65 -70.30
N ALA A 20 -25.00 -17.47 -71.06
CA ALA A 20 -23.62 -17.30 -71.46
C ALA A 20 -23.52 -16.10 -72.41
N HIS A 21 -22.69 -15.10 -72.05
CA HIS A 21 -22.03 -14.24 -73.04
C HIS A 21 -20.57 -14.05 -72.64
N ALA A 22 -19.74 -14.33 -73.60
CA ALA A 22 -18.27 -14.27 -73.51
C ALA A 22 -17.79 -12.89 -73.07
N ASN A 23 -17.19 -12.90 -71.86
CA ASN A 23 -16.16 -11.94 -71.44
C ASN A 23 -15.36 -12.52 -70.30
N ASN A 24 -14.94 -13.77 -70.43
CA ASN A 24 -14.26 -14.52 -69.35
C ASN A 24 -12.79 -14.14 -69.11
N ASP A 25 -12.17 -13.39 -70.01
CA ASP A 25 -10.72 -13.13 -69.86
C ASP A 25 -10.41 -12.00 -68.88
N SER A 26 -11.27 -11.00 -68.74
CA SER A 26 -11.02 -9.91 -67.78
C SER A 26 -11.32 -10.28 -66.33
N GLU A 27 -12.38 -11.08 -66.07
CA GLU A 27 -12.71 -11.61 -64.72
C GLU A 27 -11.68 -12.64 -64.27
N LEU A 28 -11.26 -13.55 -65.13
CA LEU A 28 -10.18 -14.51 -64.85
C LEU A 28 -8.86 -13.81 -64.58
N GLN A 29 -8.57 -12.69 -65.23
CA GLN A 29 -7.38 -11.90 -64.98
C GLN A 29 -7.46 -11.15 -63.65
N SER A 30 -8.64 -10.63 -63.28
CA SER A 30 -8.90 -10.01 -61.98
C SER A 30 -8.72 -11.01 -60.82
N ILE A 31 -9.33 -12.19 -60.95
CA ILE A 31 -9.20 -13.28 -59.95
C ILE A 31 -7.74 -13.76 -59.81
N ARG A 32 -6.99 -13.88 -60.92
CA ARG A 32 -5.56 -14.20 -60.86
C ARG A 32 -4.75 -13.13 -60.15
N ASN A 33 -5.04 -11.86 -60.36
CA ASN A 33 -4.38 -10.75 -59.68
C ASN A 33 -4.71 -10.73 -58.18
N GLU A 34 -5.97 -11.01 -57.80
CA GLU A 34 -6.37 -11.13 -56.39
C GLU A 34 -5.67 -12.31 -55.71
N ILE A 35 -5.61 -13.47 -56.35
CA ILE A 35 -4.89 -14.64 -55.84
C ILE A 35 -3.40 -14.33 -55.65
N GLU A 36 -2.77 -13.65 -56.60
CA GLU A 36 -1.38 -13.25 -56.48
C GLU A 36 -1.13 -12.25 -55.36
N GLN A 37 -2.02 -11.26 -55.19
CA GLN A 37 -1.99 -10.33 -54.04
C GLN A 37 -2.21 -11.03 -52.71
N LEU A 38 -3.14 -11.97 -52.65
CA LEU A 38 -3.40 -12.77 -51.46
C LEU A 38 -2.17 -13.63 -51.08
N LYS A 39 -1.58 -14.29 -52.08
CA LYS A 39 -0.35 -15.06 -51.94
C LYS A 39 0.80 -14.22 -51.39
N GLN A 40 1.06 -13.07 -51.98
CA GLN A 40 2.07 -12.13 -51.50
C GLN A 40 1.81 -11.61 -50.09
N SER A 41 0.53 -11.40 -49.76
CA SER A 41 0.14 -11.01 -48.41
C SER A 41 0.38 -12.12 -47.38
N TYR A 42 0.07 -13.36 -47.71
CA TYR A 42 0.37 -14.52 -46.87
C TYR A 42 1.85 -14.77 -46.71
N GLU A 43 2.63 -14.67 -47.78
CA GLU A 43 4.09 -14.82 -47.73
C GLU A 43 4.74 -13.80 -46.83
N LYS A 44 4.31 -12.51 -46.89
CA LYS A 44 4.76 -11.46 -45.95
C LYS A 44 4.38 -11.74 -44.50
N ARG A 45 3.18 -12.28 -44.29
CA ARG A 45 2.73 -12.66 -42.94
C ARG A 45 3.52 -13.84 -42.37
N ILE A 46 3.79 -14.83 -43.19
CA ILE A 46 4.61 -15.99 -42.80
C ILE A 46 6.03 -15.53 -42.47
N GLU A 47 6.66 -14.73 -43.29
CA GLU A 47 8.00 -14.17 -43.02
C GLU A 47 8.05 -13.33 -41.72
N ALA A 48 7.02 -12.52 -41.49
CA ALA A 48 6.89 -11.75 -40.25
C ALA A 48 6.69 -12.64 -39.01
N LEU A 49 5.92 -13.73 -39.14
CA LEU A 49 5.73 -14.69 -38.06
C LEU A 49 6.98 -15.53 -37.78
N GLU A 50 7.69 -15.96 -38.82
CA GLU A 50 8.95 -16.67 -38.66
C GLU A 50 10.02 -15.79 -38.00
N LYS A 51 10.08 -14.52 -38.36
CA LYS A 51 10.95 -13.55 -37.68
C LYS A 51 10.60 -13.40 -36.21
N ARG A 52 9.30 -13.25 -35.90
CA ARG A 52 8.84 -13.16 -34.51
C ARG A 52 9.10 -14.42 -33.69
N LEU A 53 8.95 -15.59 -34.32
CA LEU A 53 9.27 -16.87 -33.68
C LEU A 53 10.78 -16.95 -33.37
N LYS A 54 11.64 -16.62 -34.33
CA LYS A 54 13.09 -16.59 -34.14
C LYS A 54 13.52 -15.59 -33.06
N ASP A 55 12.89 -14.42 -33.01
CA ASP A 55 13.14 -13.41 -31.95
C ASP A 55 12.67 -13.89 -30.58
N ALA A 56 11.53 -14.61 -30.51
CA ALA A 56 11.02 -15.20 -29.28
C ALA A 56 11.91 -16.37 -28.81
N GLU A 57 12.35 -17.23 -29.69
CA GLU A 57 13.30 -18.32 -29.39
C GLU A 57 14.63 -17.78 -28.86
N ALA A 58 15.17 -16.71 -29.50
CA ALA A 58 16.38 -16.06 -29.02
C ALA A 58 16.22 -15.45 -27.62
N LYS A 59 15.07 -14.80 -27.33
CA LYS A 59 14.76 -14.28 -26.01
C LYS A 59 14.56 -15.39 -24.96
N ALA A 60 13.92 -16.48 -25.34
CA ALA A 60 13.76 -17.64 -24.46
C ALA A 60 15.11 -18.27 -24.11
N ALA A 61 15.99 -18.47 -25.09
CA ALA A 61 17.35 -18.97 -24.85
C ALA A 61 18.19 -18.02 -23.98
N GLN A 62 18.02 -16.71 -24.16
CA GLN A 62 18.68 -15.72 -23.31
C GLN A 62 18.15 -15.73 -21.87
N ALA A 63 16.83 -15.87 -21.71
CA ALA A 63 16.21 -16.01 -20.38
C ALA A 63 16.64 -17.30 -19.68
N GLU A 64 16.74 -18.41 -20.40
CA GLU A 64 17.22 -19.71 -19.89
C GLU A 64 18.70 -19.64 -19.48
N ALA A 65 19.54 -18.99 -20.28
CA ALA A 65 20.93 -18.74 -19.93
C ALA A 65 21.07 -17.85 -18.68
N SER A 66 20.25 -16.80 -18.57
CA SER A 66 20.22 -15.92 -17.40
C SER A 66 19.73 -16.65 -16.14
N ALA A 67 18.71 -17.49 -16.26
CA ALA A 67 18.22 -18.33 -15.17
C ALA A 67 19.28 -19.34 -14.71
N SER A 68 19.97 -20.00 -15.66
CA SER A 68 21.08 -20.92 -15.37
C SER A 68 22.25 -20.20 -14.68
N GLN A 69 22.61 -18.99 -15.12
CA GLN A 69 23.62 -18.16 -14.45
C GLN A 69 23.21 -17.76 -13.04
N ALA A 70 21.94 -17.37 -12.86
CA ALA A 70 21.40 -17.06 -11.53
C ALA A 70 21.38 -18.28 -10.61
N GLN A 71 21.04 -19.45 -11.14
CA GLN A 71 21.06 -20.71 -10.40
C GLN A 71 22.50 -21.10 -10.01
N THR A 72 23.47 -21.01 -10.93
CA THR A 72 24.89 -21.26 -10.66
C THR A 72 25.46 -20.26 -9.66
N ALA A 73 25.05 -18.99 -9.73
CA ALA A 73 25.43 -17.97 -8.75
C ALA A 73 24.84 -18.28 -7.36
N ALA A 74 23.59 -18.73 -7.29
CA ALA A 74 22.93 -19.15 -6.05
C ALA A 74 23.59 -20.42 -5.46
N GLU A 75 23.93 -21.41 -6.31
CA GLU A 75 24.66 -22.63 -5.91
C GLU A 75 26.10 -22.29 -5.46
N THR A 76 26.77 -21.36 -6.12
CA THR A 76 28.12 -20.91 -5.72
C THR A 76 28.07 -20.09 -4.44
N ALA A 77 27.01 -19.32 -4.22
CA ALA A 77 26.79 -18.61 -2.97
C ALA A 77 26.47 -19.56 -1.81
N SER A 78 25.74 -20.65 -2.08
CA SER A 78 25.43 -21.70 -1.09
C SER A 78 26.59 -22.69 -0.87
N ALA A 79 27.49 -22.86 -1.83
CA ALA A 79 28.69 -23.70 -1.75
C ALA A 79 29.91 -22.98 -1.13
N ARG A 80 29.80 -21.71 -0.72
CA ARG A 80 30.83 -21.10 0.12
C ARG A 80 30.95 -21.92 1.38
N PRO A 81 32.18 -22.42 1.74
CA PRO A 81 32.35 -23.14 2.97
C PRO A 81 31.82 -22.25 4.11
N ALA A 82 31.02 -22.82 4.99
CA ALA A 82 30.58 -22.19 6.21
C ALA A 82 31.83 -21.72 6.97
N SER A 83 32.30 -20.52 6.62
CA SER A 83 33.33 -19.84 7.41
C SER A 83 32.74 -19.58 8.79
N ALA A 84 33.57 -19.36 9.79
CA ALA A 84 33.18 -19.06 11.16
C ALA A 84 32.19 -17.88 11.32
N ASN A 85 31.74 -17.29 10.21
CA ASN A 85 30.77 -16.19 10.07
C ASN A 85 29.44 -16.62 9.38
N ALA A 86 29.07 -17.90 9.37
CA ALA A 86 27.83 -18.42 8.80
C ALA A 86 26.55 -17.79 9.44
N PHE A 87 26.71 -17.08 10.54
CA PHE A 87 25.68 -16.34 11.26
C PHE A 87 25.77 -14.82 11.04
N ASN A 88 26.36 -14.37 9.96
CA ASN A 88 26.43 -12.93 9.69
C ASN A 88 25.12 -12.50 8.99
N PRO A 89 24.22 -11.75 9.67
CA PRO A 89 22.99 -11.28 9.04
C PRO A 89 23.32 -10.33 7.89
N ALA A 90 22.47 -10.32 6.87
CA ALA A 90 22.45 -9.24 5.90
C ALA A 90 22.07 -7.96 6.64
N VAL A 91 22.91 -6.95 6.53
CA VAL A 91 22.69 -5.64 7.17
C VAL A 91 22.43 -4.61 6.10
N SER A 92 21.34 -3.85 6.23
CA SER A 92 21.10 -2.65 5.43
C SER A 92 20.84 -1.45 6.33
N VAL A 93 21.22 -0.29 5.83
CA VAL A 93 21.05 1.00 6.50
C VAL A 93 20.32 1.92 5.53
N ILE A 94 19.18 2.43 5.94
CA ILE A 94 18.49 3.52 5.25
C ILE A 94 18.72 4.78 6.07
N LEU A 95 19.28 5.80 5.46
CA LEU A 95 19.44 7.10 6.10
C LEU A 95 18.58 8.12 5.38
N GLU A 96 17.83 8.86 6.18
CA GLU A 96 16.92 9.88 5.72
C GLU A 96 17.28 11.23 6.36
N GLY A 97 17.31 12.27 5.54
CA GLY A 97 17.39 13.64 5.99
C GLY A 97 16.22 14.44 5.44
N THR A 98 15.54 15.19 6.29
CA THR A 98 14.40 16.01 5.89
C THR A 98 14.60 17.46 6.29
N TYR A 99 13.97 18.35 5.52
CA TYR A 99 13.74 19.74 5.91
C TYR A 99 12.28 20.06 5.67
N GLN A 100 11.57 20.49 6.73
CA GLN A 100 10.17 20.86 6.64
C GLN A 100 9.93 22.32 6.99
N ASN A 101 9.10 22.98 6.16
CA ASN A 101 8.56 24.30 6.44
C ASN A 101 7.04 24.18 6.54
N LEU A 102 6.51 24.34 7.75
CA LEU A 102 5.10 24.23 8.09
C LEU A 102 4.57 25.61 8.45
N SER A 103 3.48 26.05 7.81
CA SER A 103 2.90 27.37 8.08
C SER A 103 2.23 27.44 9.45
N GLN A 104 1.72 26.31 9.94
CA GLN A 104 1.07 26.20 11.24
C GLN A 104 1.97 25.51 12.28
N ASN A 105 1.71 25.74 13.56
CA ASN A 105 2.43 25.07 14.64
C ASN A 105 2.11 23.55 14.65
N PRO A 106 3.11 22.67 14.47
CA PRO A 106 2.90 21.22 14.46
C PRO A 106 2.34 20.67 15.77
N ASN A 107 2.70 21.25 16.92
CA ASN A 107 2.26 20.80 18.24
C ASN A 107 0.75 21.01 18.48
N THR A 108 0.10 21.82 17.66
CA THR A 108 -1.35 22.05 17.73
C THR A 108 -2.11 21.30 16.64
N PHE A 109 -1.44 20.41 15.91
CA PHE A 109 -2.08 19.62 14.88
C PHE A 109 -3.09 18.64 15.49
N ARG A 110 -4.30 18.63 14.94
CA ARG A 110 -5.36 17.66 15.23
C ARG A 110 -6.20 17.48 13.98
N ILE A 111 -6.63 16.26 13.72
CA ILE A 111 -7.56 15.96 12.63
C ILE A 111 -8.98 16.04 13.15
N GLY A 112 -9.76 16.99 12.64
CA GLY A 112 -11.13 17.25 13.12
C GLY A 112 -12.13 16.13 12.82
N GLY A 113 -13.06 15.88 13.73
CA GLY A 113 -14.17 14.94 13.58
C GLY A 113 -13.88 13.50 14.05
N PHE A 114 -12.72 13.25 14.65
CA PHE A 114 -12.29 11.91 15.05
C PHE A 114 -11.71 11.89 16.46
N ILE A 115 -11.83 10.74 17.15
CA ILE A 115 -11.01 10.50 18.35
C ILE A 115 -9.55 10.41 17.88
N PRO A 116 -8.67 11.33 18.35
CA PRO A 116 -7.31 11.37 17.87
C PRO A 116 -6.48 10.18 18.38
N PRO A 117 -5.66 9.55 17.54
CA PRO A 117 -4.59 8.70 18.01
C PRO A 117 -3.50 9.55 18.71
N GLN A 118 -2.65 8.89 19.51
CA GLN A 118 -1.58 9.59 20.24
C GLN A 118 -0.51 10.17 19.31
N ASN A 119 -0.30 9.54 18.15
CA ASN A 119 0.79 9.83 17.23
C ASN A 119 0.38 10.71 16.02
N GLU A 120 -0.84 11.29 15.98
CA GLU A 120 -1.21 12.15 14.86
C GLU A 120 -0.28 13.36 14.75
N GLY A 121 0.06 13.75 13.53
CA GLY A 121 0.98 14.86 13.32
C GLY A 121 1.27 15.17 11.86
N VAL A 122 2.10 16.19 11.65
CA VAL A 122 2.61 16.60 10.34
C VAL A 122 4.15 16.54 10.26
N GLY A 123 4.82 16.10 11.33
CA GLY A 123 6.26 16.10 11.46
C GLY A 123 6.80 17.37 12.15
N GLU A 124 8.10 17.60 12.06
CA GLU A 124 8.81 18.67 12.75
C GLU A 124 9.24 19.78 11.80
N ARG A 125 9.30 21.01 12.29
CA ARG A 125 9.86 22.14 11.53
C ARG A 125 11.38 22.09 11.48
N GLY A 126 11.96 22.46 10.34
CA GLY A 126 13.40 22.54 10.15
C GLY A 126 14.01 21.20 9.71
N PHE A 127 15.29 21.02 10.05
CA PHE A 127 16.03 19.81 9.70
C PHE A 127 15.78 18.69 10.70
N SER A 128 15.59 17.48 10.19
CA SER A 128 15.40 16.26 10.97
C SER A 128 16.02 15.07 10.26
N LEU A 129 16.30 14.00 11.01
CA LEU A 129 16.81 12.75 10.44
C LEU A 129 15.73 11.94 9.73
N GLY A 130 14.46 12.36 9.80
CA GLY A 130 13.35 11.55 9.28
C GLY A 130 13.30 10.18 9.94
N ASP A 131 12.91 9.18 9.19
CA ASP A 131 12.84 7.79 9.62
C ASP A 131 14.03 7.01 9.06
N SER A 132 15.11 6.97 9.83
CA SER A 132 16.35 6.27 9.44
C SER A 132 16.36 4.87 10.03
N GLU A 133 16.52 3.85 9.18
CA GLU A 133 16.34 2.45 9.55
C GLU A 133 17.63 1.64 9.51
N LEU A 134 17.77 0.72 10.46
CA LEU A 134 18.74 -0.37 10.46
C LEU A 134 17.99 -1.69 10.34
N ASN A 135 18.25 -2.45 9.31
CA ASN A 135 17.63 -3.75 9.10
C ASN A 135 18.67 -4.88 9.17
N PHE A 136 18.30 -5.93 9.89
CA PHE A 136 19.07 -7.16 10.05
C PHE A 136 18.19 -8.34 9.63
N ALA A 137 18.59 -9.07 8.59
CA ALA A 137 17.84 -10.22 8.10
C ALA A 137 18.76 -11.44 7.97
N ALA A 138 18.32 -12.59 8.46
CA ALA A 138 19.05 -13.84 8.34
C ALA A 138 18.11 -15.05 8.28
N ASN A 139 18.56 -16.13 7.63
CA ASN A 139 17.99 -17.44 7.86
C ASN A 139 18.53 -17.95 9.22
N ILE A 140 17.62 -18.30 10.11
CA ILE A 140 17.96 -18.86 11.43
C ILE A 140 18.44 -20.31 11.24
N ASP A 141 17.70 -21.04 10.42
CA ASP A 141 17.94 -22.42 10.03
C ASP A 141 17.24 -22.71 8.69
N PRO A 142 17.21 -23.96 8.16
CA PRO A 142 16.49 -24.28 6.93
C PRO A 142 14.96 -24.07 6.97
N TYR A 143 14.38 -23.91 8.18
CA TYR A 143 12.94 -23.82 8.38
C TYR A 143 12.44 -22.41 8.66
N PHE A 144 13.33 -21.53 9.19
CA PHE A 144 12.96 -20.19 9.65
C PHE A 144 13.92 -19.12 9.16
N LYS A 145 13.37 -17.96 8.83
CA LYS A 145 14.11 -16.71 8.70
C LYS A 145 13.68 -15.73 9.77
N GLY A 146 14.59 -14.83 10.16
CA GLY A 146 14.32 -13.72 11.08
C GLY A 146 14.60 -12.38 10.45
N ASN A 147 13.92 -11.37 10.94
CA ASN A 147 14.12 -9.96 10.58
C ASN A 147 14.03 -9.10 11.83
N LEU A 148 14.90 -8.10 11.91
CA LEU A 148 14.85 -7.03 12.89
C LEU A 148 15.05 -5.71 12.16
N THR A 149 14.06 -4.82 12.24
CA THR A 149 14.12 -3.43 11.74
C THR A 149 14.04 -2.49 12.92
N VAL A 150 15.01 -1.62 13.04
CA VAL A 150 15.14 -0.62 14.09
C VAL A 150 15.18 0.75 13.45
N SER A 151 14.30 1.64 13.86
CA SER A 151 14.20 3.02 13.39
C SER A 151 14.86 3.97 14.38
N LEU A 152 15.60 4.94 13.86
CA LEU A 152 16.18 6.07 14.59
C LEU A 152 15.27 7.28 14.37
N GLN A 153 14.52 7.64 15.38
CA GLN A 153 13.57 8.74 15.32
C GLN A 153 14.23 10.12 15.43
N ALA A 154 13.55 11.16 14.95
CA ALA A 154 14.04 12.54 14.97
C ALA A 154 14.33 13.06 16.38
N ASP A 155 13.65 12.57 17.40
CA ASP A 155 13.85 12.91 18.82
C ASP A 155 15.04 12.17 19.49
N ASN A 156 15.84 11.42 18.72
CA ASN A 156 16.93 10.53 19.13
C ASN A 156 16.46 9.27 19.88
N SER A 157 15.19 8.96 19.89
CA SER A 157 14.70 7.65 20.35
C SER A 157 14.99 6.55 19.33
N VAL A 158 15.00 5.31 19.81
CA VAL A 158 15.17 4.11 19.00
C VAL A 158 13.90 3.28 19.13
N GLU A 159 13.26 2.98 18.01
CA GLU A 159 12.06 2.17 17.98
C GLU A 159 12.28 0.88 17.19
N VAL A 160 11.72 -0.23 17.69
CA VAL A 160 11.68 -1.49 16.94
C VAL A 160 10.41 -1.52 16.11
N GLU A 161 10.54 -1.34 14.81
CA GLU A 161 9.40 -1.39 13.88
C GLU A 161 8.95 -2.80 13.60
N GLU A 162 9.93 -3.68 13.31
CA GLU A 162 9.70 -5.09 13.05
C GLU A 162 10.72 -5.97 13.79
N ALA A 163 10.24 -7.03 14.41
CA ALA A 163 11.06 -8.08 15.04
C ALA A 163 10.30 -9.40 14.94
N TRP A 164 10.54 -10.17 13.87
CA TRP A 164 9.75 -11.36 13.58
C TRP A 164 10.59 -12.52 13.06
N PHE A 165 10.02 -13.72 13.21
CA PHE A 165 10.46 -14.92 12.51
C PHE A 165 9.35 -15.43 11.59
N GLN A 166 9.74 -16.09 10.49
CA GLN A 166 8.82 -16.60 9.48
C GLN A 166 9.27 -17.97 8.99
N THR A 167 8.31 -18.87 8.78
CA THR A 167 8.57 -20.21 8.21
C THR A 167 8.99 -20.13 6.75
N LEU A 168 9.93 -21.00 6.35
CA LEU A 168 10.43 -21.11 4.97
C LEU A 168 9.91 -22.33 4.23
N GLY A 169 9.50 -23.38 4.93
CA GLY A 169 9.25 -24.70 4.35
C GLY A 169 7.83 -25.24 4.52
N LEU A 170 6.82 -24.41 4.79
CA LEU A 170 5.45 -24.90 4.81
C LEU A 170 4.98 -25.21 3.39
N SER A 171 4.29 -26.35 3.24
CA SER A 171 3.76 -26.79 1.94
C SER A 171 2.52 -25.99 1.52
N HIS A 172 2.13 -26.12 0.24
CA HIS A 172 0.88 -25.60 -0.31
C HIS A 172 0.69 -24.09 -0.25
N GLY A 173 1.78 -23.29 -0.34
CA GLY A 173 1.71 -21.85 -0.34
C GLY A 173 1.43 -21.22 1.03
N LEU A 174 1.54 -21.98 2.12
CA LEU A 174 1.35 -21.48 3.47
C LEU A 174 2.63 -20.85 4.01
N THR A 175 2.47 -19.76 4.76
CA THR A 175 3.53 -19.09 5.51
C THR A 175 3.00 -18.66 6.87
N ALA A 176 3.73 -18.96 7.94
CA ALA A 176 3.44 -18.49 9.28
C ALA A 176 4.54 -17.52 9.76
N LYS A 177 4.14 -16.40 10.34
CA LYS A 177 5.02 -15.36 10.88
C LYS A 177 4.62 -15.10 12.34
N GLY A 178 5.59 -14.84 13.21
CA GLY A 178 5.36 -14.48 14.61
C GLY A 178 6.32 -13.42 15.09
N GLY A 179 5.87 -12.53 15.97
CA GLY A 179 6.62 -11.40 16.50
C GLY A 179 5.93 -10.06 16.20
N ARG A 180 6.72 -8.99 16.11
CA ARG A 180 6.25 -7.67 15.66
C ARG A 180 6.41 -7.55 14.16
N PHE A 181 5.34 -7.26 13.45
CA PHE A 181 5.33 -7.14 11.98
C PHE A 181 4.31 -6.09 11.53
N PHE A 182 4.55 -5.47 10.38
CA PHE A 182 3.54 -4.68 9.72
C PHE A 182 2.42 -5.57 9.22
N SER A 183 1.18 -5.19 9.57
CA SER A 183 -0.03 -5.94 9.17
C SER A 183 -0.19 -5.92 7.66
N GLY A 184 -0.64 -7.04 7.09
CA GLY A 184 -0.91 -7.19 5.66
C GLY A 184 -2.20 -6.52 5.19
N ILE A 185 -2.87 -5.71 6.01
CA ILE A 185 -4.10 -5.01 5.64
C ILE A 185 -3.84 -3.85 4.67
N GLY A 186 -4.68 -3.71 3.66
CA GLY A 186 -4.53 -2.69 2.64
C GLY A 186 -3.31 -2.91 1.73
N TYR A 187 -2.91 -1.87 1.01
CA TYR A 187 -1.74 -1.93 0.14
C TYR A 187 -0.50 -1.25 0.73
N LEU A 188 -0.67 -0.04 1.31
CA LEU A 188 0.46 0.78 1.74
C LEU A 188 1.08 0.29 3.05
N ASN A 189 0.33 -0.43 3.89
CA ASN A 189 0.77 -0.76 5.24
C ASN A 189 1.96 -1.73 5.31
N GLU A 190 2.11 -2.65 4.36
CA GLU A 190 3.28 -3.56 4.32
C GLU A 190 4.54 -2.90 3.74
N ILE A 191 4.42 -1.69 3.20
CA ILE A 191 5.52 -0.98 2.52
C ILE A 191 6.19 -0.04 3.52
N HIS A 192 7.49 -0.21 3.79
CA HIS A 192 8.26 0.69 4.62
C HIS A 192 8.23 2.13 4.09
N GLN A 193 8.22 3.11 4.97
CA GLN A 193 8.00 4.51 4.68
C GLN A 193 9.00 5.07 3.65
N HIS A 194 10.27 4.66 3.73
CA HIS A 194 11.30 5.10 2.77
C HIS A 194 11.00 4.66 1.32
N ASN A 195 10.10 3.70 1.10
CA ASN A 195 9.64 3.25 -0.22
C ASN A 195 8.35 3.93 -0.68
N TRP A 196 7.70 4.71 0.18
CA TRP A 196 6.49 5.42 -0.21
C TRP A 196 6.76 6.46 -1.31
N ASP A 197 5.72 6.73 -2.11
CA ASP A 197 5.81 7.76 -3.15
C ASP A 197 5.68 9.18 -2.60
N PHE A 198 5.09 9.34 -1.42
CA PHE A 198 4.95 10.61 -0.71
C PHE A 198 5.60 10.50 0.66
N TYR A 199 6.09 11.63 1.17
CA TYR A 199 6.77 11.68 2.47
C TYR A 199 5.87 11.25 3.62
N ASN A 200 4.65 11.77 3.65
CA ASN A 200 3.73 11.57 4.76
C ASN A 200 2.66 10.51 4.50
N ALA A 201 2.21 9.85 5.57
CA ALA A 201 1.09 8.92 5.55
C ALA A 201 -0.20 9.60 5.05
N PRO A 202 -1.08 8.89 4.32
CA PRO A 202 -2.43 9.36 4.05
C PRO A 202 -3.18 9.70 5.34
N LEU A 203 -4.07 10.72 5.30
CA LEU A 203 -4.88 11.10 6.48
C LEU A 203 -5.69 9.93 7.02
N ALA A 204 -6.16 9.03 6.17
CA ALA A 204 -6.90 7.84 6.57
C ALA A 204 -6.05 6.88 7.42
N TYR A 205 -4.77 6.72 7.12
CA TYR A 205 -3.83 5.92 7.89
C TYR A 205 -3.60 6.53 9.28
N GLN A 206 -3.37 7.84 9.33
CA GLN A 206 -3.18 8.52 10.61
C GLN A 206 -4.39 8.34 11.53
N VAL A 207 -5.61 8.56 11.02
CA VAL A 207 -6.84 8.56 11.84
C VAL A 207 -7.35 7.18 12.18
N PHE A 208 -7.26 6.21 11.24
CA PHE A 208 -7.86 4.89 11.46
C PHE A 208 -6.89 3.84 11.97
N LEU A 209 -5.60 4.00 11.70
CA LEU A 209 -4.54 3.07 12.10
C LEU A 209 -3.53 3.67 13.09
N GLY A 210 -3.59 4.98 13.33
CA GLY A 210 -2.72 5.65 14.31
C GLY A 210 -1.25 5.66 13.93
N THR A 211 -0.94 5.67 12.62
CA THR A 211 0.43 5.53 12.12
C THR A 211 1.31 6.77 12.31
N GLY A 212 0.75 7.87 12.77
CA GLY A 212 1.48 9.15 12.78
C GLY A 212 1.67 9.75 11.38
N PRO A 213 2.48 10.79 11.25
CA PRO A 213 2.80 11.41 9.95
C PRO A 213 3.66 10.50 9.07
N ILE A 214 4.50 9.70 9.67
CA ILE A 214 5.35 8.67 9.08
C ILE A 214 5.17 7.39 9.91
N GLY A 215 5.12 6.22 9.28
CA GLY A 215 5.00 4.93 9.97
C GLY A 215 3.83 4.07 9.50
N ASN A 216 3.83 2.85 9.96
CA ASN A 216 2.93 1.78 9.56
C ASN A 216 2.19 1.19 10.78
N TYR A 217 1.04 0.58 10.54
CA TYR A 217 0.35 -0.19 11.57
C TYR A 217 1.04 -1.53 11.76
N SER A 218 1.62 -1.73 12.93
CA SER A 218 2.27 -2.98 13.34
C SER A 218 1.43 -3.73 14.38
N ASN A 219 1.68 -5.04 14.47
CA ASN A 219 1.05 -5.91 15.44
C ASN A 219 2.10 -6.83 16.09
N ASP A 220 2.02 -6.99 17.41
CA ASP A 220 2.78 -8.02 18.13
C ASP A 220 1.91 -9.26 18.23
N GLY A 221 2.19 -10.27 17.40
CA GLY A 221 1.28 -11.39 17.28
C GLY A 221 1.73 -12.49 16.32
N VAL A 222 0.75 -13.11 15.69
CA VAL A 222 0.96 -14.17 14.69
C VAL A 222 0.17 -13.84 13.42
N GLN A 223 0.74 -14.22 12.27
CA GLN A 223 0.15 -14.08 10.97
C GLN A 223 0.24 -15.42 10.23
N LEU A 224 -0.83 -15.80 9.58
CA LEU A 224 -0.87 -16.92 8.63
C LEU A 224 -1.26 -16.37 7.26
N LYS A 225 -0.42 -16.61 6.26
CA LYS A 225 -0.66 -16.28 4.86
C LYS A 225 -0.78 -17.54 4.02
N TRP A 226 -1.66 -17.51 3.04
CA TRP A 226 -1.79 -18.55 2.03
C TRP A 226 -1.82 -17.94 0.64
N ILE A 227 -0.89 -18.36 -0.21
CA ILE A 227 -0.87 -18.02 -1.62
C ILE A 227 -1.46 -19.17 -2.39
N ALA A 228 -2.57 -18.93 -3.10
CA ALA A 228 -3.25 -19.95 -3.88
C ALA A 228 -2.38 -20.40 -5.07
N PRO A 229 -2.37 -21.72 -5.39
CA PRO A 229 -1.65 -22.24 -6.56
C PRO A 229 -2.46 -22.02 -7.85
N THR A 230 -2.69 -20.77 -8.20
CA THR A 230 -3.47 -20.34 -9.38
C THR A 230 -2.65 -19.45 -10.28
N ASP A 231 -3.00 -19.34 -11.56
CA ASP A 231 -2.34 -18.45 -12.51
C ASP A 231 -2.52 -16.96 -12.13
N LEU A 232 -3.64 -16.64 -11.49
CA LEU A 232 -3.91 -15.34 -10.89
C LEU A 232 -3.27 -15.29 -9.50
N PHE A 233 -2.55 -14.23 -9.18
CA PHE A 233 -2.09 -14.01 -7.81
C PHE A 233 -3.30 -13.89 -6.89
N MET A 234 -3.37 -14.75 -5.88
CA MET A 234 -4.37 -14.69 -4.81
C MET A 234 -3.67 -14.99 -3.49
N GLU A 235 -3.75 -14.06 -2.57
CA GLU A 235 -3.25 -14.16 -1.20
C GLU A 235 -4.41 -14.02 -0.22
N LEU A 236 -4.47 -14.90 0.77
CA LEU A 236 -5.35 -14.77 1.93
C LEU A 236 -4.50 -14.71 3.18
N GLY A 237 -4.80 -13.77 4.06
CA GLY A 237 -4.09 -13.61 5.32
C GLY A 237 -5.03 -13.51 6.52
N ALA A 238 -4.56 -14.05 7.65
CA ALA A 238 -5.21 -13.95 8.94
C ALA A 238 -4.17 -13.57 9.99
N GLU A 239 -4.51 -12.63 10.87
CA GLU A 239 -3.64 -12.14 11.93
C GLU A 239 -4.37 -12.12 13.26
N ALA A 240 -3.61 -12.35 14.33
CA ALA A 240 -4.06 -12.17 15.69
C ALA A 240 -2.92 -11.55 16.52
N GLY A 241 -3.20 -10.48 17.25
CA GLY A 241 -2.21 -9.72 17.99
C GLY A 241 -2.71 -9.21 19.33
N ASN A 242 -1.78 -8.63 20.09
CA ASN A 242 -2.04 -8.14 21.44
C ASN A 242 -2.96 -6.92 21.50
N GLY A 243 -3.05 -6.13 20.40
CA GLY A 243 -3.91 -4.95 20.34
C GLY A 243 -3.39 -3.74 21.08
N ASN A 244 -2.10 -3.63 21.32
CA ASN A 244 -1.51 -2.48 22.03
C ASN A 244 -1.51 -1.21 21.18
N ASN A 245 -1.44 -1.34 19.86
CA ASN A 245 -1.43 -0.21 18.95
C ASN A 245 -2.86 0.25 18.61
N PHE A 246 -3.01 1.57 18.34
CA PHE A 246 -4.26 2.12 17.82
C PHE A 246 -4.71 1.34 16.55
N PRO A 247 -5.99 1.01 16.36
CA PRO A 247 -7.18 1.43 17.12
C PRO A 247 -7.47 0.64 18.40
N GLY A 248 -6.64 -0.34 18.76
CA GLY A 248 -6.66 -0.99 20.05
C GLY A 248 -6.29 -0.01 21.14
N ASN A 249 -5.48 -0.35 21.99
CA ASN A 249 -4.99 0.15 23.26
C ASN A 249 -5.55 -0.69 24.38
N GLY A 250 -4.84 -1.73 24.74
CA GLY A 250 -5.33 -2.55 25.81
C GLY A 250 -4.26 -3.41 26.44
N ASP A 251 -4.19 -3.38 27.74
CA ASP A 251 -3.52 -4.36 28.54
C ASP A 251 -4.44 -5.58 28.66
N GLN A 252 -4.35 -6.51 27.71
CA GLN A 252 -5.23 -7.67 27.61
C GLN A 252 -4.42 -8.98 27.67
N ASN A 253 -4.90 -9.93 28.47
CA ASN A 253 -4.38 -11.30 28.50
C ASN A 253 -4.90 -12.10 27.30
N GLY A 254 -4.60 -11.72 26.06
CA GLY A 254 -5.11 -12.45 24.92
C GLY A 254 -5.06 -11.68 23.61
N VAL A 255 -6.00 -12.02 22.73
CA VAL A 255 -6.12 -11.39 21.42
C VAL A 255 -6.86 -10.05 21.56
N GLY A 256 -6.13 -8.94 21.48
CA GLY A 256 -6.67 -7.58 21.50
C GLY A 256 -7.06 -7.04 20.12
N THR A 257 -6.50 -7.64 19.04
CA THR A 257 -6.86 -7.36 17.66
C THR A 257 -6.79 -8.62 16.81
N TRP A 258 -7.60 -8.68 15.75
CA TRP A 258 -7.41 -9.65 14.67
C TRP A 258 -7.75 -9.01 13.34
N ALA A 259 -7.14 -9.50 12.28
CA ALA A 259 -7.41 -9.06 10.92
C ALA A 259 -7.54 -10.24 9.96
N LEU A 260 -8.36 -10.03 8.93
CA LEU A 260 -8.44 -10.88 7.74
C LEU A 260 -8.25 -10.00 6.52
N TYR A 261 -7.54 -10.50 5.52
CA TYR A 261 -7.38 -9.78 4.26
C TYR A 261 -7.22 -10.74 3.09
N ASP A 262 -7.59 -10.26 1.93
CA ASP A 262 -7.31 -10.89 0.65
C ASP A 262 -6.67 -9.90 -0.31
N HIS A 263 -5.81 -10.42 -1.18
CA HIS A 263 -5.24 -9.67 -2.28
C HIS A 263 -5.33 -10.51 -3.56
N VAL A 264 -5.78 -9.88 -4.62
CA VAL A 264 -5.86 -10.47 -5.95
C VAL A 264 -5.12 -9.57 -6.92
N GLY A 265 -4.26 -10.15 -7.76
CA GLY A 265 -3.47 -9.38 -8.71
C GLY A 265 -3.09 -10.18 -9.94
N GLY A 266 -2.62 -9.49 -10.95
CA GLY A 266 -2.19 -10.11 -12.20
C GLY A 266 -1.77 -9.09 -13.22
N ASP A 267 -1.45 -9.58 -14.42
CA ASP A 267 -1.04 -8.77 -15.54
C ASP A 267 -2.16 -8.64 -16.58
N ILE A 268 -2.24 -7.49 -17.24
CA ILE A 268 -3.11 -7.25 -18.39
C ILE A 268 -2.22 -6.92 -19.60
N GLY A 269 -2.02 -7.91 -20.45
CA GLY A 269 -1.07 -7.85 -21.56
C GLY A 269 0.37 -7.79 -21.05
N ASP A 270 1.21 -7.06 -21.75
CA ASP A 270 2.64 -6.90 -21.47
C ASP A 270 2.99 -5.57 -20.77
N SER A 271 2.01 -4.74 -20.51
CA SER A 271 2.23 -3.34 -20.13
C SER A 271 1.54 -2.93 -18.83
N TYR A 272 0.61 -3.72 -18.32
CA TYR A 272 -0.14 -3.40 -17.11
C TYR A 272 -0.05 -4.51 -16.09
N ALA A 273 0.11 -4.13 -14.82
CA ALA A 273 -0.05 -5.02 -13.67
C ALA A 273 -1.00 -4.37 -12.67
N TYR A 274 -1.83 -5.17 -12.02
CA TYR A 274 -2.78 -4.69 -11.03
C TYR A 274 -2.80 -5.58 -9.79
N ARG A 275 -3.17 -4.98 -8.67
CA ARG A 275 -3.51 -5.67 -7.42
C ARG A 275 -4.68 -4.92 -6.77
N GLY A 276 -5.58 -5.65 -6.14
CA GLY A 276 -6.63 -5.08 -5.30
C GLY A 276 -6.92 -6.02 -4.15
N GLY A 277 -7.53 -5.51 -3.09
CA GLY A 277 -7.80 -6.29 -1.91
C GLY A 277 -8.93 -5.74 -1.06
N ILE A 278 -9.39 -6.57 -0.13
CA ILE A 278 -10.32 -6.21 0.93
C ILE A 278 -9.73 -6.69 2.25
N SER A 279 -9.72 -5.81 3.25
CA SER A 279 -9.20 -6.14 4.57
C SER A 279 -10.21 -5.75 5.65
N TYR A 280 -10.25 -6.52 6.71
CA TYR A 280 -11.06 -6.26 7.89
C TYR A 280 -10.20 -6.36 9.14
N LEU A 281 -10.23 -5.32 9.98
CA LEU A 281 -9.56 -5.26 11.27
C LEU A 281 -10.59 -5.10 12.39
N GLN A 282 -10.53 -5.94 13.40
CA GLN A 282 -11.28 -5.84 14.65
C GLN A 282 -10.32 -5.53 15.80
N ALA A 283 -10.65 -4.53 16.60
CA ALA A 283 -9.92 -4.20 17.83
C ALA A 283 -10.90 -3.96 19.00
N TRP A 284 -10.38 -4.17 20.20
CA TRP A 284 -11.13 -3.92 21.45
C TRP A 284 -10.36 -2.93 22.33
N PRO A 285 -10.45 -1.61 22.04
CA PRO A 285 -9.85 -0.61 22.90
C PRO A 285 -10.41 -0.66 24.32
N SER A 286 -9.52 -0.55 25.29
CA SER A 286 -9.84 -0.49 26.72
C SER A 286 -9.14 0.73 27.32
N ASN A 287 -9.90 1.72 27.74
CA ASN A 287 -9.37 2.99 28.27
C ASN A 287 -8.43 3.71 27.30
N ARG A 288 -8.79 3.77 26.02
CA ARG A 288 -8.01 4.48 24.99
C ARG A 288 -8.14 5.98 25.20
N GLN A 289 -7.11 6.58 25.80
CA GLN A 289 -7.10 7.99 26.21
C GLN A 289 -6.74 8.93 25.05
N TYR A 290 -7.32 10.12 25.10
CA TYR A 290 -6.92 11.26 24.27
C TYR A 290 -7.10 12.57 25.01
N SER A 291 -6.19 13.52 24.77
CA SER A 291 -6.25 14.87 25.33
C SER A 291 -7.18 15.76 24.50
N ALA A 292 -7.98 16.56 25.17
CA ALA A 292 -8.90 17.53 24.59
C ALA A 292 -8.99 18.79 25.46
N PHE A 293 -9.83 19.74 25.04
CA PHE A 293 -10.23 20.90 25.85
C PHE A 293 -11.75 20.85 26.04
N ASP A 294 -12.21 21.23 27.22
CA ASP A 294 -13.63 21.43 27.47
C ASP A 294 -14.15 22.77 26.89
N ALA A 295 -15.44 23.05 27.08
CA ALA A 295 -16.08 24.30 26.62
C ALA A 295 -15.48 25.57 27.24
N ALA A 296 -14.82 25.45 28.40
CA ALA A 296 -14.14 26.55 29.08
C ALA A 296 -12.67 26.71 28.67
N GLY A 297 -12.16 25.81 27.78
CA GLY A 297 -10.77 25.78 27.36
C GLY A 297 -9.86 25.10 28.41
N THR A 298 -10.39 24.33 29.36
CA THR A 298 -9.61 23.58 30.33
C THR A 298 -9.15 22.27 29.74
N PRO A 299 -7.86 21.89 29.87
CA PRO A 299 -7.38 20.60 29.42
C PRO A 299 -8.08 19.43 30.13
N VAL A 300 -8.58 18.47 29.37
CA VAL A 300 -9.23 17.25 29.88
C VAL A 300 -8.66 16.03 29.18
N ILE A 301 -8.67 14.89 29.85
CA ILE A 301 -8.32 13.58 29.24
C ILE A 301 -9.60 12.77 29.17
N ASN A 302 -10.01 12.45 27.97
CA ASN A 302 -11.13 11.57 27.69
C ASN A 302 -10.63 10.15 27.41
N SER A 303 -11.49 9.14 27.61
CA SER A 303 -11.13 7.77 27.27
C SER A 303 -12.28 7.02 26.59
N PHE A 304 -11.92 6.14 25.67
CA PHE A 304 -12.88 5.28 24.97
C PHE A 304 -12.60 3.81 25.27
N SER A 305 -13.64 3.07 25.59
CA SER A 305 -13.63 1.62 25.76
C SER A 305 -14.75 0.98 24.96
N GLY A 306 -14.45 -0.05 24.16
CA GLY A 306 -15.47 -0.68 23.34
C GLY A 306 -14.96 -1.53 22.20
N ASN A 307 -15.59 -1.37 21.04
CA ASN A 307 -15.28 -2.07 19.80
C ASN A 307 -14.90 -1.08 18.71
N SER A 308 -13.84 -1.37 17.96
CA SER A 308 -13.45 -0.68 16.73
C SER A 308 -13.36 -1.69 15.59
N ARG A 309 -14.06 -1.43 14.49
CA ARG A 309 -14.13 -2.28 13.28
C ARG A 309 -13.74 -1.42 12.10
N LEU A 310 -12.76 -1.87 11.33
CA LEU A 310 -12.27 -1.17 10.16
C LEU A 310 -12.35 -2.09 8.94
N LEU A 311 -13.02 -1.64 7.90
CA LEU A 311 -13.03 -2.23 6.58
C LEU A 311 -12.16 -1.39 5.66
N ILE A 312 -11.28 -2.03 4.87
CA ILE A 312 -10.38 -1.38 3.91
C ILE A 312 -10.61 -2.04 2.56
N GLY A 313 -10.78 -1.23 1.52
CA GLY A 313 -10.67 -1.66 0.14
C GLY A 313 -9.51 -0.94 -0.50
N ASP A 314 -8.63 -1.67 -1.18
CA ASP A 314 -7.42 -1.14 -1.80
C ASP A 314 -7.30 -1.53 -3.26
N PHE A 315 -6.56 -0.72 -4.03
CA PHE A 315 -6.14 -1.09 -5.37
C PHE A 315 -4.84 -0.38 -5.76
N VAL A 316 -4.10 -1.03 -6.63
CA VAL A 316 -2.97 -0.45 -7.35
C VAL A 316 -2.98 -0.93 -8.80
N LEU A 317 -2.74 0.01 -9.71
CA LEU A 317 -2.54 -0.25 -11.13
C LEU A 317 -1.18 0.33 -11.53
N LYS A 318 -0.34 -0.49 -12.14
CA LYS A 318 0.96 -0.10 -12.69
C LYS A 318 0.93 -0.23 -14.20
N TRP A 319 1.49 0.73 -14.88
CA TRP A 319 1.68 0.72 -16.32
C TRP A 319 3.14 1.01 -16.67
N ALA A 320 3.68 0.20 -17.55
CA ALA A 320 4.98 0.42 -18.15
C ALA A 320 4.96 -0.10 -19.60
N PRO A 321 5.40 0.67 -20.61
CA PRO A 321 5.39 0.22 -22.00
C PRO A 321 6.17 -1.08 -22.18
N HIS A 322 5.50 -2.12 -22.70
CA HIS A 322 6.09 -3.45 -22.91
C HIS A 322 6.80 -4.03 -21.65
N GLY A 323 6.29 -3.74 -20.47
CA GLY A 323 6.87 -4.16 -19.19
C GLY A 323 8.16 -3.44 -18.80
N ASN A 324 8.62 -2.45 -19.57
CA ASN A 324 9.85 -1.70 -19.29
C ASN A 324 9.55 -0.41 -18.51
N SER A 325 9.75 -0.47 -17.21
CA SER A 325 9.54 0.67 -16.28
C SER A 325 10.73 1.64 -16.18
N THR A 326 11.85 1.37 -16.84
CA THR A 326 13.09 2.17 -16.65
C THR A 326 13.02 3.55 -17.27
N SER A 327 12.30 3.72 -18.38
CA SER A 327 12.19 4.99 -19.10
C SER A 327 10.97 5.79 -18.63
N THR A 328 9.81 5.19 -18.74
CA THR A 328 8.53 5.80 -18.35
C THR A 328 7.61 4.77 -17.73
N ASN A 329 6.88 5.16 -16.71
CA ASN A 329 5.87 4.31 -16.08
C ASN A 329 4.85 5.18 -15.35
N PHE A 330 3.70 4.60 -15.04
CA PHE A 330 2.67 5.23 -14.24
C PHE A 330 2.13 4.24 -13.20
N LYS A 331 1.95 4.73 -11.97
CA LYS A 331 1.29 4.01 -10.89
C LYS A 331 0.09 4.81 -10.40
N LEU A 332 -1.06 4.16 -10.37
CA LEU A 332 -2.27 4.66 -9.72
C LEU A 332 -2.57 3.77 -8.53
N GLN A 333 -2.79 4.37 -7.36
CA GLN A 333 -3.01 3.66 -6.10
C GLN A 333 -4.04 4.40 -5.27
N GLY A 334 -4.91 3.66 -4.59
CA GLY A 334 -5.88 4.25 -3.67
C GLY A 334 -6.43 3.24 -2.68
N GLU A 335 -6.87 3.75 -1.55
CA GLU A 335 -7.54 2.97 -0.52
C GLU A 335 -8.73 3.74 0.04
N TYR A 336 -9.80 3.02 0.33
CA TYR A 336 -10.98 3.49 1.03
C TYR A 336 -11.13 2.75 2.34
N MET A 337 -11.31 3.47 3.42
CA MET A 337 -11.44 2.95 4.78
C MET A 337 -12.79 3.35 5.38
N TYR A 338 -13.45 2.41 6.06
CA TYR A 338 -14.70 2.62 6.77
C TYR A 338 -14.63 2.05 8.18
N ARG A 339 -14.74 2.93 9.20
CA ARG A 339 -14.63 2.56 10.60
C ARG A 339 -15.98 2.69 11.33
N ILE A 340 -16.27 1.69 12.13
CA ILE A 340 -17.40 1.70 13.09
C ILE A 340 -16.82 1.54 14.49
N GLU A 341 -17.10 2.49 15.38
CA GLU A 341 -16.79 2.37 16.81
C GLU A 341 -18.07 2.41 17.64
N LYS A 342 -18.15 1.55 18.66
CA LYS A 342 -19.26 1.50 19.61
C LYS A 342 -18.74 1.13 21.00
N GLY A 343 -19.14 1.90 22.02
CA GLY A 343 -18.69 1.65 23.39
C GLY A 343 -19.11 2.75 24.36
N ILE A 344 -18.26 2.98 25.33
CA ILE A 344 -18.40 4.02 26.35
C ILE A 344 -17.29 5.05 26.15
N LEU A 345 -17.65 6.30 26.17
CA LEU A 345 -16.74 7.45 26.21
C LEU A 345 -16.84 8.09 27.60
N ASP A 346 -15.72 8.15 28.29
CA ASP A 346 -15.61 8.82 29.58
C ASP A 346 -15.05 10.23 29.34
N PHE A 347 -15.82 11.25 29.66
CA PHE A 347 -15.36 12.63 29.70
C PHE A 347 -14.56 12.87 30.97
N ASN A 348 -13.38 13.48 30.85
CA ASN A 348 -12.44 13.77 31.93
C ASN A 348 -12.16 12.51 32.79
N SER A 349 -11.75 11.45 32.15
CA SER A 349 -11.57 10.10 32.70
C SER A 349 -10.57 10.02 33.87
N VAL A 350 -9.68 11.00 34.01
CA VAL A 350 -8.68 11.08 35.10
C VAL A 350 -9.15 11.93 36.28
N SER A 351 -10.35 12.52 36.22
CA SER A 351 -10.91 13.28 37.33
C SER A 351 -11.45 12.33 38.41
N THR A 352 -11.76 12.90 39.59
CA THR A 352 -12.42 12.15 40.67
C THR A 352 -13.86 11.75 40.34
N THR A 353 -14.48 12.41 39.36
CA THR A 353 -15.85 12.21 38.92
C THR A 353 -15.94 12.22 37.39
N PRO A 354 -15.46 11.16 36.72
CA PRO A 354 -15.60 11.03 35.26
C PRO A 354 -17.09 10.99 34.86
N VAL A 355 -17.43 11.48 33.68
CA VAL A 355 -18.79 11.43 33.14
C VAL A 355 -18.87 10.44 32.01
N PRO A 356 -19.26 9.17 32.25
CA PRO A 356 -19.43 8.17 31.22
C PRO A 356 -20.67 8.41 30.36
N GLY A 357 -20.60 7.99 29.09
CA GLY A 357 -21.75 7.97 28.19
C GLY A 357 -21.57 7.04 27.01
N PRO A 358 -22.64 6.53 26.41
CA PRO A 358 -22.55 5.72 25.22
C PRO A 358 -21.97 6.52 24.07
N TYR A 359 -21.12 5.87 23.28
CA TYR A 359 -20.48 6.44 22.11
C TYR A 359 -20.69 5.54 20.90
N SER A 360 -21.00 6.14 19.76
CA SER A 360 -20.92 5.44 18.48
C SER A 360 -20.48 6.37 17.36
N SER A 361 -19.67 5.85 16.46
CA SER A 361 -19.26 6.59 15.26
C SER A 361 -19.27 5.68 14.02
N TYR A 362 -19.56 6.30 12.87
CA TYR A 362 -19.57 5.70 11.54
C TYR A 362 -18.82 6.65 10.62
N GLN A 363 -17.54 6.37 10.38
CA GLN A 363 -16.59 7.29 9.79
C GLN A 363 -15.92 6.66 8.58
N SER A 364 -15.51 7.47 7.61
CA SER A 364 -14.81 6.98 6.43
C SER A 364 -13.69 7.92 5.99
N GLY A 365 -12.80 7.40 5.17
CA GLY A 365 -11.74 8.17 4.56
C GLY A 365 -11.16 7.45 3.37
N TRP A 366 -10.53 8.19 2.49
CA TRP A 366 -9.85 7.64 1.32
C TRP A 366 -8.67 8.51 0.92
N TYR A 367 -7.75 7.89 0.24
CA TYR A 367 -6.78 8.60 -0.57
C TYR A 367 -6.71 8.00 -1.98
N LEU A 368 -6.31 8.84 -2.92
CA LEU A 368 -5.99 8.45 -4.29
C LEU A 368 -4.72 9.16 -4.71
N GLN A 369 -3.75 8.41 -5.21
CA GLN A 369 -2.50 8.96 -5.71
C GLN A 369 -2.13 8.41 -7.08
N GLY A 370 -1.56 9.28 -7.90
CA GLY A 370 -0.98 8.94 -9.18
C GLY A 370 0.46 9.41 -9.26
N VAL A 371 1.36 8.54 -9.72
CA VAL A 371 2.78 8.84 -9.87
C VAL A 371 3.23 8.48 -11.28
N TYR A 372 3.81 9.45 -11.98
CA TYR A 372 4.27 9.29 -13.35
C TYR A 372 5.77 9.54 -13.47
N GLN A 373 6.49 8.53 -13.91
CA GLN A 373 7.87 8.68 -14.35
C GLN A 373 7.88 9.16 -15.79
N PHE A 374 8.11 10.46 -15.99
CA PHE A 374 8.06 11.09 -17.30
C PHE A 374 9.37 11.00 -18.08
N MET A 375 10.47 10.72 -17.39
CA MET A 375 11.77 10.40 -17.95
C MET A 375 12.60 9.59 -16.94
N PRO A 376 13.68 8.90 -17.36
CA PRO A 376 14.51 8.15 -16.43
C PRO A 376 14.91 8.96 -15.21
N ARG A 377 14.71 8.39 -14.00
CA ARG A 377 15.07 8.97 -12.69
C ARG A 377 14.19 10.12 -12.21
N TRP A 378 13.25 10.64 -12.99
CA TRP A 378 12.37 11.72 -12.60
C TRP A 378 10.92 11.27 -12.52
N ARG A 379 10.30 11.49 -11.36
CA ARG A 379 8.89 11.16 -11.12
C ARG A 379 8.14 12.39 -10.62
N PHE A 380 6.90 12.54 -11.07
CA PHE A 380 5.95 13.53 -10.59
C PHE A 380 4.74 12.80 -10.02
N GLY A 381 4.23 13.25 -8.88
CA GLY A 381 3.07 12.63 -8.22
C GLY A 381 2.07 13.64 -7.71
N LEU A 382 0.81 13.19 -7.70
CA LEU A 382 -0.32 13.89 -7.11
C LEU A 382 -1.03 12.95 -6.14
N ARG A 383 -1.43 13.45 -4.97
CA ARG A 383 -2.29 12.73 -4.01
C ARG A 383 -3.40 13.63 -3.50
N ARG A 384 -4.58 13.05 -3.38
CA ARG A 384 -5.71 13.64 -2.69
C ARG A 384 -6.15 12.73 -1.57
N ASP A 385 -6.26 13.29 -0.35
CA ASP A 385 -6.81 12.67 0.85
C ASP A 385 -8.13 13.36 1.20
N GLN A 386 -9.12 12.59 1.64
CA GLN A 386 -10.35 13.12 2.20
C GLN A 386 -10.93 12.18 3.24
N LEU A 387 -11.32 12.75 4.38
CA LEU A 387 -12.02 12.04 5.44
C LEU A 387 -13.45 12.56 5.58
N SER A 388 -14.29 11.76 6.21
CA SER A 388 -15.65 12.13 6.63
C SER A 388 -15.85 11.67 8.05
N SER A 389 -16.09 12.60 8.96
CA SER A 389 -16.47 12.28 10.34
C SER A 389 -17.80 11.52 10.41
N GLY A 390 -18.61 11.58 9.35
CA GLY A 390 -19.88 10.87 9.24
C GLY A 390 -20.83 11.14 10.39
N THR A 391 -21.35 10.09 11.01
CA THR A 391 -22.23 10.20 12.17
C THR A 391 -21.45 9.89 13.44
N VAL A 392 -21.38 10.86 14.34
CA VAL A 392 -20.78 10.71 15.68
C VAL A 392 -21.86 11.00 16.72
N ASN A 393 -22.12 10.03 17.57
CA ASN A 393 -23.08 10.13 18.66
C ASN A 393 -22.33 10.08 19.99
N VAL A 394 -22.41 11.16 20.74
CA VAL A 394 -21.86 11.29 22.11
C VAL A 394 -23.03 11.32 23.07
N GLY A 395 -23.18 10.30 23.89
CA GLY A 395 -24.33 10.11 24.76
C GLY A 395 -24.49 11.25 25.76
N GLN A 396 -23.40 11.77 26.33
CA GLN A 396 -23.46 12.92 27.25
C GLN A 396 -24.12 14.15 26.61
N VAL A 397 -23.89 14.36 25.31
CA VAL A 397 -24.49 15.45 24.54
C VAL A 397 -25.95 15.13 24.20
N GLN A 398 -26.22 13.90 23.77
CA GLN A 398 -27.58 13.48 23.38
C GLN A 398 -28.56 13.54 24.55
N TYR A 399 -28.07 13.24 25.75
CA TYR A 399 -28.90 13.28 26.98
C TYR A 399 -28.87 14.64 27.69
N GLY A 400 -28.20 15.65 27.10
CA GLY A 400 -28.13 17.01 27.68
C GLY A 400 -27.33 17.11 28.98
N ILE A 401 -26.43 16.15 29.22
CA ILE A 401 -25.55 16.14 30.41
C ILE A 401 -24.39 17.12 30.23
N LEU A 402 -23.78 17.13 29.04
CA LEU A 402 -22.67 18.01 28.64
C LEU A 402 -23.00 18.70 27.32
N PRO A 403 -22.53 19.93 27.09
CA PRO A 403 -22.72 20.61 25.85
C PRO A 403 -21.79 20.03 24.75
N PRO A 404 -22.13 20.16 23.45
CA PRO A 404 -21.27 19.71 22.35
C PRO A 404 -19.86 20.32 22.36
N GLN A 405 -19.72 21.51 22.90
CA GLN A 405 -18.46 22.27 23.01
C GLN A 405 -17.43 21.59 23.94
N ASP A 406 -17.86 20.67 24.83
CA ASP A 406 -16.95 19.83 25.62
C ASP A 406 -16.26 18.74 24.81
N PHE A 407 -16.71 18.53 23.54
CA PHE A 407 -16.15 17.56 22.62
C PHE A 407 -15.76 18.23 21.28
N PRO A 408 -14.96 19.30 21.28
CA PRO A 408 -14.75 20.13 20.09
C PRO A 408 -14.11 19.36 18.93
N ILE A 409 -13.25 18.38 19.25
CA ILE A 409 -12.57 17.55 18.24
C ILE A 409 -13.54 16.58 17.55
N LEU A 410 -14.68 16.23 18.16
CA LEU A 410 -15.68 15.30 17.63
C LEU A 410 -16.80 15.98 16.84
N LEU A 411 -16.76 17.30 16.73
CA LEU A 411 -17.71 18.05 15.88
C LEU A 411 -17.55 17.66 14.42
N GLY A 412 -18.67 17.63 13.69
CA GLY A 412 -18.68 17.24 12.29
C GLY A 412 -17.70 18.03 11.42
N TYR A 413 -16.78 17.34 10.76
CA TYR A 413 -15.76 17.93 9.90
C TYR A 413 -15.44 17.02 8.71
N THR A 414 -14.86 17.62 7.66
CA THR A 414 -14.41 16.89 6.47
C THR A 414 -12.95 17.25 6.16
N PRO A 415 -12.00 16.62 6.85
CA PRO A 415 -10.57 16.83 6.63
C PRO A 415 -10.17 16.51 5.21
N LYS A 416 -9.28 17.32 4.62
CA LYS A 416 -8.81 17.17 3.24
C LYS A 416 -7.34 17.54 3.16
N ARG A 417 -6.60 16.87 2.25
CA ARG A 417 -5.23 17.25 1.90
C ARG A 417 -4.98 17.01 0.43
N SER A 418 -4.32 17.94 -0.23
CA SER A 418 -3.83 17.80 -1.61
C SER A 418 -2.32 17.90 -1.60
N THR A 419 -1.65 16.93 -2.19
CA THR A 419 -0.19 16.83 -2.16
C THR A 419 0.34 16.69 -3.58
N VAL A 420 1.42 17.39 -3.86
CA VAL A 420 2.21 17.26 -5.09
C VAL A 420 3.65 16.97 -4.73
N MET A 421 4.30 16.10 -5.49
CA MET A 421 5.70 15.76 -5.29
C MET A 421 6.47 15.68 -6.61
N LEU A 422 7.76 15.97 -6.53
CA LEU A 422 8.75 15.75 -7.57
C LEU A 422 9.92 14.97 -6.98
N ASP A 423 10.23 13.81 -7.54
CA ASP A 423 11.34 12.97 -7.15
C ASP A 423 12.44 12.97 -8.22
N TYR A 424 13.69 12.99 -7.76
CA TYR A 424 14.87 12.69 -8.57
C TYR A 424 15.69 11.60 -7.92
N SER A 425 15.91 10.49 -8.62
CA SER A 425 16.73 9.36 -8.16
C SER A 425 18.03 9.27 -8.95
N PRO A 426 19.16 9.80 -8.42
CA PRO A 426 20.48 9.69 -9.08
C PRO A 426 20.88 8.26 -9.36
N SER A 427 20.51 7.35 -8.45
CA SER A 427 20.72 5.90 -8.53
C SER A 427 19.54 5.16 -7.88
N GLU A 428 19.55 3.83 -7.90
CA GLU A 428 18.60 2.99 -7.15
C GLU A 428 18.78 3.10 -5.63
N PHE A 429 19.93 3.61 -5.17
CA PHE A 429 20.28 3.72 -3.74
C PHE A 429 20.03 5.12 -3.18
N SER A 430 19.57 6.09 -3.99
CA SER A 430 19.38 7.45 -3.49
C SER A 430 18.23 8.16 -4.19
N ARG A 431 17.50 8.99 -3.43
CA ARG A 431 16.37 9.76 -3.91
C ARG A 431 16.29 11.11 -3.22
N PHE A 432 16.14 12.16 -4.02
CA PHE A 432 15.70 13.49 -3.57
C PHE A 432 14.23 13.65 -3.85
N ARG A 433 13.49 14.20 -2.90
CA ARG A 433 12.07 14.53 -3.04
C ARG A 433 11.83 15.95 -2.62
N LEU A 434 11.09 16.69 -3.44
CA LEU A 434 10.44 17.93 -3.07
C LEU A 434 8.94 17.70 -3.05
N GLN A 435 8.29 17.98 -1.92
CA GLN A 435 6.86 17.83 -1.75
C GLN A 435 6.24 19.11 -1.23
N TYR A 436 5.03 19.41 -1.72
CA TYR A 436 4.15 20.43 -1.18
C TYR A 436 2.80 19.82 -0.86
N ALA A 437 2.27 20.08 0.35
CA ALA A 437 0.93 19.70 0.74
C ALA A 437 0.14 20.93 1.20
N TYR A 438 -1.10 21.01 0.71
CA TYR A 438 -2.12 21.94 1.19
C TYR A 438 -3.09 21.15 2.07
N ASP A 439 -2.93 21.33 3.38
CA ASP A 439 -3.63 20.55 4.41
C ASP A 439 -4.77 21.37 5.05
N GLN A 440 -5.97 20.82 5.00
CA GLN A 440 -7.22 21.35 5.55
C GLN A 440 -7.83 20.34 6.54
N SER A 441 -6.99 19.67 7.32
CA SER A 441 -7.45 18.65 8.27
C SER A 441 -7.77 19.19 9.66
N ARG A 442 -7.25 20.38 9.99
CA ARG A 442 -7.43 21.00 11.31
C ARG A 442 -8.88 21.45 11.56
N PRO A 443 -9.46 21.13 12.74
CA PRO A 443 -10.87 21.43 13.04
C PRO A 443 -11.15 22.94 13.12
N THR A 444 -10.13 23.76 13.28
CA THR A 444 -10.24 25.23 13.38
C THR A 444 -10.48 25.92 12.04
N GLY A 445 -10.47 25.16 10.92
CA GLY A 445 -10.57 25.72 9.57
C GLY A 445 -9.32 26.51 9.14
N VAL A 446 -8.19 26.32 9.84
CA VAL A 446 -6.92 26.93 9.50
C VAL A 446 -6.15 26.01 8.57
N ASP A 447 -5.86 26.48 7.38
CA ASP A 447 -5.10 25.73 6.38
C ASP A 447 -3.61 25.71 6.72
N ASP A 448 -2.94 24.58 6.48
CA ASP A 448 -1.50 24.45 6.59
C ASP A 448 -0.86 24.29 5.21
N ASN A 449 0.22 25.03 4.96
CA ASN A 449 1.07 24.89 3.79
C ASN A 449 2.35 24.20 4.22
N GLU A 450 2.56 22.98 3.73
CA GLU A 450 3.64 22.12 4.15
C GLU A 450 4.63 21.91 2.99
N TRP A 451 5.86 22.39 3.14
CA TRP A 451 6.94 22.09 2.21
C TRP A 451 7.89 21.09 2.85
N THR A 452 8.22 20.03 2.12
CA THR A 452 9.17 19.01 2.56
C THR A 452 10.23 18.81 1.50
N LEU A 453 11.48 18.92 1.87
CA LEU A 453 12.63 18.44 1.12
C LEU A 453 13.17 17.21 1.83
N GLN A 454 13.26 16.08 1.13
CA GLN A 454 13.74 14.81 1.67
C GLN A 454 14.88 14.28 0.82
N TYR A 455 15.90 13.74 1.48
CA TYR A 455 16.95 12.96 0.85
C TYR A 455 17.04 11.59 1.55
N ILE A 456 16.93 10.53 0.77
CA ILE A 456 17.03 9.15 1.24
C ILE A 456 18.22 8.51 0.54
N PHE A 457 19.01 7.74 1.26
CA PHE A 457 19.97 6.83 0.67
C PHE A 457 20.07 5.52 1.46
N SER A 458 20.34 4.43 0.73
CA SER A 458 20.46 3.08 1.27
C SER A 458 21.87 2.54 1.10
N LEU A 459 22.35 1.83 2.12
CA LEU A 459 23.64 1.17 2.17
C LEU A 459 23.43 -0.32 2.52
N GLY A 460 24.23 -1.21 1.95
CA GLY A 460 24.20 -2.63 2.23
C GLY A 460 23.26 -3.44 1.32
N SER A 461 22.96 -4.66 1.74
CA SER A 461 22.05 -5.55 0.99
C SER A 461 20.60 -5.14 1.25
N HIS A 462 20.03 -4.42 0.32
CA HIS A 462 18.62 -4.06 0.38
C HIS A 462 17.76 -5.25 -0.07
N GLY A 463 16.74 -5.63 0.72
CA GLY A 463 15.76 -6.63 0.32
C GLY A 463 14.99 -6.19 -0.94
N ALA A 464 14.57 -7.16 -1.77
CA ALA A 464 13.73 -6.87 -2.92
C ALA A 464 12.40 -6.24 -2.45
N HIS A 465 12.01 -5.14 -3.08
CA HIS A 465 10.73 -4.50 -2.80
C HIS A 465 9.57 -5.42 -3.19
N THR A 466 8.59 -5.56 -2.30
CA THR A 466 7.32 -6.21 -2.63
C THR A 466 6.55 -5.38 -3.66
N PHE A 467 5.70 -6.06 -4.44
CA PHE A 467 4.91 -5.49 -5.56
C PHE A 467 4.16 -4.22 -5.18
#